data_1c8c09b760a4c53cb51e8b3cb0bfcbcb
#
_entry.id   1c8c09b760a4c53cb51e8b3cb0bfcbcb
#
_cell.length_a   1.000
_cell.length_b   1.000
_cell.length_c   1.000
_cell.angle_alpha   90.00
_cell.angle_beta   90.00
_cell.angle_gamma   90.00
#
_symmetry.space_group_name_H-M   'P 1'
#
loop_
_entity.id
_entity.type
_entity.pdbx_description
1 polymer ?
#
loop_
_entity_poly.entity_id
_entity_poly.type
_entity_poly.pdbx_seq_one_letter_code
_entity_poly.pdbx_strand_id
1 'polypeptide(L)'
;MSKIRLAVLTAAAVVVVAAVWHAKARAQENSSAGIITVFDHAKIDASFAKAIANGGSDVLWLHSSGQSEYNVSTHSRESVKAACKPEGCSHKSFTAVVYVVSGAATLMVGGNVKAAGPDKSGGRAIQGGESHRVSKGDMYIVPPDTIHWYKDVEAPFHYIEVPVP
;
A
#
# COMPACT_ATOMS: atom_id res chain seq x y z
N MET A 1 56.32 17.04 41.55
CA MET A 1 55.41 17.79 40.70
C MET A 1 54.57 16.89 39.71
N SER A 2 54.36 15.61 40.04
CA SER A 2 53.73 14.63 39.06
C SER A 2 52.36 14.17 39.46
N LYS A 3 51.83 14.38 40.66
CA LYS A 3 50.56 13.85 41.14
C LYS A 3 49.33 14.78 40.84
N ILE A 4 49.58 16.05 40.61
CA ILE A 4 48.48 17.01 40.33
C ILE A 4 48.02 16.98 38.88
N ARG A 5 48.87 16.56 37.92
CA ARG A 5 48.49 16.50 36.50
C ARG A 5 47.64 15.29 36.15
N LEU A 6 47.61 14.22 36.93
CA LEU A 6 46.85 13.03 36.66
C LEU A 6 45.35 13.19 37.07
N ALA A 7 45.11 13.98 38.12
CA ALA A 7 43.75 14.22 38.61
C ALA A 7 42.91 15.13 37.68
N VAL A 8 43.56 16.04 36.98
CA VAL A 8 42.86 16.98 36.06
C VAL A 8 42.46 16.28 34.76
N LEU A 9 43.23 15.32 34.28
CA LEU A 9 42.89 14.58 33.05
C LEU A 9 41.73 13.60 33.25
N THR A 10 41.55 13.01 34.41
CA THR A 10 40.43 12.11 34.71
C THR A 10 39.09 12.83 34.88
N ALA A 11 39.11 14.05 35.45
CA ALA A 11 37.92 14.86 35.60
C ALA A 11 37.35 15.35 34.24
N ALA A 12 38.23 15.74 33.31
CA ALA A 12 37.84 16.17 31.97
C ALA A 12 37.23 15.03 31.10
N ALA A 13 37.77 13.82 31.24
CA ALA A 13 37.28 12.66 30.50
C ALA A 13 35.84 12.24 30.94
N VAL A 14 35.57 12.32 32.26
CA VAL A 14 34.26 11.97 32.82
C VAL A 14 33.17 12.97 32.38
N VAL A 15 33.51 14.26 32.32
CA VAL A 15 32.56 15.31 31.89
C VAL A 15 32.20 15.17 30.42
N VAL A 16 33.16 14.82 29.55
CA VAL A 16 32.90 14.64 28.11
C VAL A 16 32.02 13.41 27.85
N VAL A 17 32.24 12.30 28.56
CA VAL A 17 31.39 11.10 28.41
C VAL A 17 29.96 11.36 28.88
N ALA A 18 29.79 12.06 30.02
CA ALA A 18 28.46 12.42 30.51
C ALA A 18 27.72 13.35 29.53
N ALA A 19 28.39 14.33 28.92
CA ALA A 19 27.80 15.25 27.96
C ALA A 19 27.36 14.52 26.67
N VAL A 20 28.11 13.53 26.18
CA VAL A 20 27.75 12.72 25.01
C VAL A 20 26.56 11.82 25.31
N TRP A 21 26.44 11.26 26.50
CA TRP A 21 25.30 10.46 26.92
C TRP A 21 24.02 11.30 27.04
N HIS A 22 24.08 12.50 27.58
CA HIS A 22 22.95 13.41 27.66
C HIS A 22 22.54 13.93 26.30
N ALA A 23 23.46 14.14 25.35
CA ALA A 23 23.14 14.52 24.00
C ALA A 23 22.42 13.39 23.21
N LYS A 24 22.85 12.13 23.40
CA LYS A 24 22.16 10.98 22.81
C LYS A 24 20.79 10.73 23.42
N ALA A 25 20.61 10.89 24.72
CA ALA A 25 19.30 10.78 25.38
C ALA A 25 18.33 11.87 24.89
N ARG A 26 18.78 13.12 24.71
CA ARG A 26 17.95 14.20 24.16
C ARG A 26 17.63 14.06 22.68
N ALA A 27 18.45 13.39 21.90
CA ALA A 27 18.18 13.10 20.50
C ALA A 27 17.05 12.05 20.31
N GLN A 28 16.75 11.26 21.34
CA GLN A 28 15.70 10.25 21.30
C GLN A 28 14.33 10.75 21.81
N GLU A 29 14.27 11.94 22.41
CA GLU A 29 13.01 12.56 22.86
C GLU A 29 12.33 13.44 21.80
N ASN A 30 12.94 13.64 20.64
CA ASN A 30 12.30 14.24 19.46
C ASN A 30 11.78 13.14 18.52
N SER A 31 10.94 12.22 19.01
CA SER A 31 10.01 11.55 18.12
C SER A 31 9.03 12.62 17.65
N SER A 32 9.20 13.11 16.43
CA SER A 32 8.24 13.99 15.79
C SER A 32 6.85 13.35 15.96
N ALA A 33 5.96 14.03 16.64
CA ALA A 33 4.57 13.60 16.71
C ALA A 33 4.13 13.31 15.28
N GLY A 34 3.64 12.07 15.02
CA GLY A 34 3.25 11.66 13.70
C GLY A 34 2.24 12.66 13.12
N ILE A 35 2.49 13.11 11.91
CA ILE A 35 1.57 14.03 11.22
C ILE A 35 0.39 13.18 10.73
N ILE A 36 -0.81 13.51 11.19
CA ILE A 36 -2.04 12.91 10.67
C ILE A 36 -2.26 13.45 9.26
N THR A 37 -2.41 12.55 8.30
CA THR A 37 -2.81 12.91 6.94
C THR A 37 -4.31 12.66 6.79
N VAL A 38 -5.05 13.70 6.40
CA VAL A 38 -6.49 13.63 6.14
C VAL A 38 -6.74 13.78 4.65
N PHE A 39 -7.49 12.86 4.09
CA PHE A 39 -8.01 12.94 2.73
C PHE A 39 -9.48 13.32 2.81
N ASP A 40 -9.79 14.55 2.45
CA ASP A 40 -11.18 14.98 2.32
C ASP A 40 -11.83 14.39 1.07
N HIS A 41 -13.13 14.51 1.00
CA HIS A 41 -13.94 14.00 -0.11
C HIS A 41 -13.45 14.52 -1.48
N ALA A 42 -13.18 15.82 -1.59
CA ALA A 42 -12.74 16.43 -2.84
C ALA A 42 -11.40 15.86 -3.34
N LYS A 43 -10.48 15.57 -2.42
CA LYS A 43 -9.18 14.97 -2.74
C LYS A 43 -9.30 13.53 -3.20
N ILE A 44 -10.19 12.77 -2.58
CA ILE A 44 -10.49 11.38 -2.98
C ILE A 44 -11.12 11.36 -4.36
N ASP A 45 -12.11 12.21 -4.64
CA ASP A 45 -12.78 12.30 -5.94
C ASP A 45 -11.81 12.74 -7.05
N ALA A 46 -10.93 13.70 -6.77
CA ALA A 46 -9.90 14.12 -7.72
C ALA A 46 -8.93 12.96 -8.04
N SER A 47 -8.61 12.10 -7.08
CA SER A 47 -7.78 10.93 -7.32
C SER A 47 -8.51 9.88 -8.16
N PHE A 48 -9.81 9.64 -7.96
CA PHE A 48 -10.58 8.78 -8.86
C PHE A 48 -10.66 9.32 -10.28
N ALA A 49 -10.84 10.63 -10.46
CA ALA A 49 -10.81 11.26 -11.78
C ALA A 49 -9.46 11.04 -12.49
N LYS A 50 -8.35 11.13 -11.77
CA LYS A 50 -7.01 10.79 -12.28
C LYS A 50 -6.88 9.30 -12.58
N ALA A 51 -7.40 8.43 -11.71
CA ALA A 51 -7.38 6.99 -11.94
C ALA A 51 -8.07 6.63 -13.25
N ILE A 52 -9.20 7.24 -13.56
CA ILE A 52 -9.91 7.08 -14.84
C ILE A 52 -9.02 7.54 -16.00
N ALA A 53 -8.45 8.74 -15.92
CA ALA A 53 -7.60 9.30 -16.96
C ALA A 53 -6.30 8.50 -17.18
N ASN A 54 -5.77 7.89 -16.14
CA ASN A 54 -4.53 7.09 -16.15
C ASN A 54 -4.76 5.60 -16.52
N GLY A 55 -5.96 5.22 -16.93
CA GLY A 55 -6.25 3.83 -17.33
C GLY A 55 -6.52 2.88 -16.18
N GLY A 56 -6.91 3.37 -15.02
CA GLY A 56 -7.52 2.58 -13.96
C GLY A 56 -6.94 2.74 -12.54
N SER A 57 -5.87 3.51 -12.32
CA SER A 57 -5.33 3.74 -10.98
C SER A 57 -4.62 5.08 -10.83
N ASP A 58 -4.63 5.61 -9.60
CA ASP A 58 -3.86 6.77 -9.17
C ASP A 58 -3.31 6.55 -7.76
N VAL A 59 -2.16 7.13 -7.44
CA VAL A 59 -1.59 7.10 -6.09
C VAL A 59 -2.10 8.31 -5.33
N LEU A 60 -3.03 8.07 -4.40
CA LEU A 60 -3.60 9.11 -3.53
C LEU A 60 -2.58 9.62 -2.52
N TRP A 61 -1.74 8.72 -2.00
CA TRP A 61 -0.73 9.03 -1.01
C TRP A 61 0.45 8.07 -1.09
N LEU A 62 1.65 8.60 -0.96
CA LEU A 62 2.89 7.86 -0.90
C LEU A 62 3.70 8.34 0.29
N HIS A 63 4.18 7.41 1.08
CA HIS A 63 5.07 7.66 2.20
C HIS A 63 6.26 6.72 2.13
N SER A 64 7.46 7.30 2.14
CA SER A 64 8.70 6.54 2.22
C SER A 64 9.33 6.77 3.59
N SER A 65 9.58 5.71 4.34
CA SER A 65 10.23 5.73 5.64
C SER A 65 11.35 4.70 5.67
N GLY A 66 12.57 5.16 5.52
CA GLY A 66 13.75 4.29 5.50
C GLY A 66 13.68 3.27 4.36
N GLN A 67 13.56 1.98 4.69
CA GLN A 67 13.47 0.89 3.70
C GLN A 67 12.03 0.51 3.35
N SER A 68 11.04 1.17 3.93
CA SER A 68 9.62 0.85 3.72
C SER A 68 8.94 1.96 2.94
N GLU A 69 8.18 1.56 1.94
CA GLU A 69 7.31 2.42 1.17
C GLU A 69 5.87 1.98 1.37
N TYR A 70 5.02 2.92 1.72
CA TYR A 70 3.58 2.71 1.93
C TYR A 70 2.83 3.61 0.97
N ASN A 71 1.82 3.09 0.33
CA ASN A 71 0.94 3.91 -0.50
C ASN A 71 -0.54 3.66 -0.18
N VAL A 72 -1.37 4.60 -0.59
CA VAL A 72 -2.81 4.44 -0.70
C VAL A 72 -3.17 4.75 -2.13
N SER A 73 -3.80 3.82 -2.81
CA SER A 73 -4.15 3.96 -4.21
C SER A 73 -5.65 3.96 -4.41
N THR A 74 -6.12 4.77 -5.35
CA THR A 74 -7.49 4.74 -5.87
C THR A 74 -7.52 3.98 -7.19
N HIS A 75 -8.54 3.17 -7.37
CA HIS A 75 -8.72 2.37 -8.57
C HIS A 75 -10.11 2.59 -9.14
N SER A 76 -10.19 2.75 -10.46
CA SER A 76 -11.42 2.82 -11.21
C SER A 76 -11.48 1.70 -12.24
N ARG A 77 -12.61 1.02 -12.32
CA ARG A 77 -12.89 -0.01 -13.32
C ARG A 77 -14.17 0.35 -14.04
N GLU A 78 -14.02 0.70 -15.32
CA GLU A 78 -15.16 1.02 -16.19
C GLU A 78 -15.66 -0.20 -16.94
N SER A 79 -14.86 -1.25 -17.00
CA SER A 79 -15.22 -2.51 -17.67
C SER A 79 -14.30 -3.66 -17.26
N VAL A 80 -14.73 -4.88 -17.55
CA VAL A 80 -13.97 -6.12 -17.35
C VAL A 80 -12.60 -6.12 -18.08
N LYS A 81 -12.45 -5.36 -19.16
CA LYS A 81 -11.22 -5.30 -19.97
C LYS A 81 -9.99 -4.76 -19.22
N ALA A 82 -10.20 -4.06 -18.11
CA ALA A 82 -9.10 -3.56 -17.28
C ALA A 82 -8.59 -4.57 -16.24
N ALA A 83 -9.18 -5.75 -16.17
CA ALA A 83 -8.79 -6.76 -15.21
C ALA A 83 -7.56 -7.53 -15.69
N CYS A 84 -6.58 -7.65 -14.85
CA CYS A 84 -5.40 -8.53 -14.93
C CYS A 84 -4.71 -8.63 -16.28
N LYS A 85 -3.54 -8.01 -16.38
CA LYS A 85 -2.51 -8.52 -17.29
C LYS A 85 -2.11 -9.95 -16.85
N PRO A 86 -1.61 -10.79 -17.77
CA PRO A 86 -1.23 -12.18 -17.49
C PRO A 86 -0.37 -12.38 -16.23
N GLU A 87 0.43 -11.39 -15.89
CA GLU A 87 1.36 -11.38 -14.76
C GLU A 87 0.80 -10.70 -13.51
N GLY A 88 -0.39 -10.09 -13.55
CA GLY A 88 -0.88 -9.12 -12.60
C GLY A 88 -2.11 -9.51 -11.80
N CYS A 89 -2.42 -10.81 -11.70
CA CYS A 89 -3.56 -11.28 -10.93
C CYS A 89 -3.21 -11.66 -9.49
N SER A 90 -1.99 -11.40 -9.03
CA SER A 90 -1.59 -11.63 -7.63
C SER A 90 -0.53 -10.63 -7.20
N HIS A 91 -0.50 -10.33 -5.91
CA HIS A 91 0.56 -9.55 -5.26
C HIS A 91 1.53 -10.51 -4.57
N LYS A 92 2.83 -10.37 -4.79
CA LYS A 92 3.82 -11.28 -4.20
C LYS A 92 4.32 -10.84 -2.83
N SER A 93 4.31 -9.53 -2.57
CA SER A 93 5.05 -8.94 -1.45
C SER A 93 4.18 -8.23 -0.42
N PHE A 94 2.87 -8.18 -0.62
CA PHE A 94 1.99 -7.49 0.30
C PHE A 94 0.59 -8.10 0.33
N THR A 95 -0.11 -7.85 1.43
CA THR A 95 -1.54 -8.07 1.58
C THR A 95 -2.28 -6.81 1.13
N ALA A 96 -3.22 -6.92 0.20
CA ALA A 96 -4.07 -5.80 -0.17
C ALA A 96 -5.29 -5.71 0.75
N VAL A 97 -5.50 -4.55 1.38
CA VAL A 97 -6.75 -4.20 2.04
C VAL A 97 -7.53 -3.30 1.09
N VAL A 98 -8.72 -3.73 0.71
CA VAL A 98 -9.54 -3.06 -0.31
C VAL A 98 -10.86 -2.62 0.29
N TYR A 99 -11.25 -1.36 0.01
CA TYR A 99 -12.54 -0.79 0.38
C TYR A 99 -13.28 -0.29 -0.87
N VAL A 100 -14.49 -0.78 -1.09
CA VAL A 100 -15.32 -0.39 -2.26
C VAL A 100 -16.06 0.90 -1.97
N VAL A 101 -15.80 1.92 -2.78
CA VAL A 101 -16.37 3.27 -2.64
C VAL A 101 -17.65 3.42 -3.45
N SER A 102 -17.71 2.83 -4.66
CA SER A 102 -18.89 2.86 -5.52
C SER A 102 -18.94 1.68 -6.49
N GLY A 103 -20.11 1.44 -7.05
CA GLY A 103 -20.34 0.35 -7.99
C GLY A 103 -20.31 -1.02 -7.34
N ALA A 104 -20.15 -2.04 -8.17
CA ALA A 104 -20.08 -3.41 -7.72
C ALA A 104 -19.34 -4.29 -8.76
N ALA A 105 -18.81 -5.43 -8.31
CA ALA A 105 -18.20 -6.41 -9.19
C ALA A 105 -18.32 -7.82 -8.61
N THR A 106 -18.08 -8.83 -9.42
CA THR A 106 -17.85 -10.20 -8.96
C THR A 106 -16.34 -10.41 -8.83
N LEU A 107 -15.85 -10.53 -7.61
CA LEU A 107 -14.46 -10.88 -7.29
C LEU A 107 -14.30 -12.40 -7.39
N MET A 108 -13.45 -12.85 -8.29
CA MET A 108 -12.99 -14.24 -8.40
C MET A 108 -11.70 -14.40 -7.62
N VAL A 109 -11.61 -15.42 -6.77
CA VAL A 109 -10.45 -15.68 -5.91
C VAL A 109 -9.98 -17.12 -6.06
N GLY A 110 -8.68 -17.33 -6.15
CA GLY A 110 -8.07 -18.66 -6.33
C GLY A 110 -8.22 -19.22 -7.73
N GLY A 111 -8.19 -20.53 -7.86
CA GLY A 111 -8.26 -21.21 -9.16
C GLY A 111 -6.93 -21.20 -9.92
N ASN A 112 -6.98 -21.52 -11.21
CA ASN A 112 -5.83 -21.60 -12.09
C ASN A 112 -5.95 -20.61 -13.24
N VAL A 113 -4.86 -19.86 -13.51
CA VAL A 113 -4.79 -18.97 -14.67
C VAL A 113 -4.52 -19.83 -15.92
N LYS A 114 -5.46 -19.84 -16.87
CA LYS A 114 -5.27 -20.49 -18.17
C LYS A 114 -5.19 -19.45 -19.27
N ALA A 115 -4.34 -19.72 -20.26
CA ALA A 115 -4.33 -18.93 -21.47
C ALA A 115 -5.72 -19.00 -22.14
N ALA A 116 -6.20 -17.88 -22.65
CA ALA A 116 -7.39 -17.89 -23.48
C ALA A 116 -7.11 -18.71 -24.74
N GLY A 117 -8.14 -19.40 -25.25
CA GLY A 117 -8.05 -20.11 -26.52
C GLY A 117 -7.71 -19.18 -27.69
N PRO A 118 -7.29 -19.72 -28.82
CA PRO A 118 -6.76 -18.98 -29.97
C PRO A 118 -7.73 -17.97 -30.60
N ASP A 119 -8.99 -18.06 -30.28
CA ASP A 119 -10.09 -17.23 -30.77
C ASP A 119 -10.47 -16.04 -29.86
N LYS A 120 -9.80 -15.92 -28.70
CA LYS A 120 -10.09 -14.85 -27.74
C LYS A 120 -8.88 -13.94 -27.56
N SER A 121 -9.01 -12.73 -28.04
CA SER A 121 -8.09 -11.61 -27.98
C SER A 121 -7.20 -11.55 -26.70
N GLY A 122 -6.21 -12.45 -26.59
CA GLY A 122 -5.07 -12.34 -25.67
C GLY A 122 -5.34 -12.29 -24.17
N GLY A 123 -6.56 -12.56 -23.71
CA GLY A 123 -6.87 -12.57 -22.27
C GLY A 123 -6.58 -13.90 -21.61
N ARG A 124 -6.23 -13.87 -20.32
CA ARG A 124 -6.21 -15.05 -19.45
C ARG A 124 -7.48 -15.08 -18.61
N ALA A 125 -8.00 -16.27 -18.37
CA ALA A 125 -9.16 -16.47 -17.51
C ALA A 125 -8.75 -17.29 -16.28
N ILE A 126 -9.31 -16.98 -15.15
CA ILE A 126 -9.24 -17.83 -13.96
C ILE A 126 -10.28 -18.94 -14.15
N GLN A 127 -9.85 -20.18 -14.04
CA GLN A 127 -10.73 -21.34 -14.05
C GLN A 127 -10.78 -21.95 -12.65
N GLY A 128 -11.98 -22.22 -12.18
CA GLY A 128 -12.23 -22.61 -10.77
C GLY A 128 -12.11 -21.41 -9.83
N GLY A 129 -11.91 -21.69 -8.55
CA GLY A 129 -11.90 -20.66 -7.51
C GLY A 129 -13.30 -20.33 -6.98
N GLU A 130 -13.34 -19.36 -6.08
CA GLU A 130 -14.56 -18.86 -5.45
C GLU A 130 -15.00 -17.54 -6.07
N SER A 131 -16.29 -17.26 -6.02
CA SER A 131 -16.88 -16.02 -6.49
C SER A 131 -17.50 -15.27 -5.32
N HIS A 132 -17.15 -14.01 -5.14
CA HIS A 132 -17.72 -13.13 -4.13
C HIS A 132 -18.30 -11.88 -4.82
N ARG A 133 -19.57 -11.57 -4.55
CA ARG A 133 -20.13 -10.28 -4.95
C ARG A 133 -19.60 -9.22 -3.99
N VAL A 134 -18.97 -8.18 -4.51
CA VAL A 134 -18.49 -7.02 -3.76
C VAL A 134 -19.17 -5.76 -4.30
N SER A 135 -19.56 -4.86 -3.38
CA SER A 135 -20.33 -3.67 -3.67
C SER A 135 -19.95 -2.52 -2.74
N LYS A 136 -20.47 -1.33 -3.00
CA LYS A 136 -20.23 -0.15 -2.17
C LYS A 136 -20.38 -0.45 -0.68
N GLY A 137 -19.34 -0.10 0.09
CA GLY A 137 -19.27 -0.29 1.54
C GLY A 137 -18.60 -1.59 1.98
N ASP A 138 -18.38 -2.53 1.05
CA ASP A 138 -17.68 -3.78 1.37
C ASP A 138 -16.18 -3.54 1.51
N MET A 139 -15.58 -4.30 2.42
CA MET A 139 -14.13 -4.39 2.61
C MET A 139 -13.71 -5.84 2.51
N TYR A 140 -12.58 -6.08 1.85
CA TYR A 140 -12.00 -7.42 1.78
C TYR A 140 -10.47 -7.35 1.78
N ILE A 141 -9.87 -8.49 2.09
CA ILE A 141 -8.42 -8.64 2.21
C ILE A 141 -7.96 -9.69 1.22
N VAL A 142 -6.96 -9.36 0.43
CA VAL A 142 -6.31 -10.27 -0.51
C VAL A 142 -4.90 -10.56 -0.02
N PRO A 143 -4.62 -11.78 0.51
CA PRO A 143 -3.29 -12.17 0.94
C PRO A 143 -2.28 -12.20 -0.22
N PRO A 144 -0.98 -12.21 0.08
CA PRO A 144 0.06 -12.41 -0.94
C PRO A 144 -0.19 -13.69 -1.74
N ASP A 145 0.27 -13.71 -2.98
CA ASP A 145 0.17 -14.83 -3.92
C ASP A 145 -1.25 -15.33 -4.23
N THR A 146 -2.27 -14.64 -3.73
CA THR A 146 -3.66 -14.98 -4.01
C THR A 146 -4.07 -14.50 -5.40
N ILE A 147 -4.37 -15.44 -6.29
CA ILE A 147 -4.92 -15.13 -7.62
C ILE A 147 -6.30 -14.51 -7.43
N HIS A 148 -6.53 -13.34 -8.00
CA HIS A 148 -7.82 -12.66 -7.94
C HIS A 148 -8.09 -11.85 -9.21
N TRP A 149 -9.37 -11.64 -9.51
CA TRP A 149 -9.83 -10.94 -10.69
C TRP A 149 -11.26 -10.47 -10.54
N TYR A 150 -11.59 -9.32 -11.11
CA TYR A 150 -12.98 -8.83 -11.17
C TYR A 150 -13.62 -9.21 -12.49
N LYS A 151 -14.82 -9.76 -12.42
CA LYS A 151 -15.72 -9.92 -13.56
C LYS A 151 -17.08 -9.27 -13.25
N ASP A 152 -17.95 -9.16 -14.24
CA ASP A 152 -19.30 -8.59 -14.09
C ASP A 152 -19.26 -7.22 -13.39
N VAL A 153 -18.37 -6.34 -13.87
CA VAL A 153 -18.19 -5.00 -13.31
C VAL A 153 -19.39 -4.13 -13.64
N GLU A 154 -20.02 -3.58 -12.61
CA GLU A 154 -21.04 -2.53 -12.69
C GLU A 154 -20.35 -1.17 -12.49
N ALA A 155 -20.09 -0.50 -13.60
CA ALA A 155 -19.36 0.77 -13.63
C ALA A 155 -20.22 1.95 -13.13
N PRO A 156 -19.57 2.96 -12.53
CA PRO A 156 -18.15 2.99 -12.17
C PRO A 156 -17.86 2.18 -10.88
N PHE A 157 -16.99 1.20 -10.98
CA PHE A 157 -16.53 0.44 -9.81
C PHE A 157 -15.26 1.07 -9.27
N HIS A 158 -15.38 1.83 -8.18
CA HIS A 158 -14.29 2.55 -7.53
C HIS A 158 -13.93 1.89 -6.21
N TYR A 159 -12.63 1.69 -5.96
CA TYR A 159 -12.15 1.18 -4.70
C TYR A 159 -10.82 1.83 -4.30
N ILE A 160 -10.56 1.82 -2.99
CA ILE A 160 -9.30 2.23 -2.40
C ILE A 160 -8.54 0.96 -2.02
N GLU A 161 -7.25 0.91 -2.33
CA GLU A 161 -6.36 -0.18 -1.97
C GLU A 161 -5.22 0.32 -1.10
N VAL A 162 -4.98 -0.39 0.01
CA VAL A 162 -3.85 -0.16 0.92
C VAL A 162 -3.03 -1.44 0.97
N PRO A 163 -1.82 -1.45 0.38
CA PRO A 163 -0.89 -2.54 0.54
C PRO A 163 -0.30 -2.55 1.96
N VAL A 164 -0.36 -3.69 2.60
CA VAL A 164 0.23 -3.95 3.92
C VAL A 164 1.35 -4.97 3.74
N PRO A 165 2.60 -4.64 4.08
CA PRO A 165 3.76 -5.52 3.98
C PRO A 165 3.64 -6.81 4.77
#